data_f8f955e2b074c1593b33519551021bf4
#
_entry.id   f8f955e2b074c1593b33519551021bf4
#
_cell.length_a   1.000
_cell.length_b   1.000
_cell.length_c   1.000
_cell.angle_alpha   90.00
_cell.angle_beta   90.00
_cell.angle_gamma   90.00
#
_symmetry.space_group_name_H-M   'P 1'
#
loop_
_entity.id
_entity.type
_entity.pdbx_description
1 polymer ?
#
loop_
_entity_poly.entity_id
_entity_poly.type
_entity_poly.pdbx_seq_one_letter_code
_entity_poly.pdbx_strand_id
1 'polypeptide(L)'
;MSTLATRQREFARSLLDGAPADAGVAVYRASVAANFSAALAATYPVVRRLVGEAFFAEAARRFALSHASASGDLNEYGAGFPAFLAAYPHASALEYLPDVARLEWACHECESSPDAAGFDFEALARIEPSRYAALRLVLHPSVRLIESAHAIAAIHEANAPGRDGAPDRLEGPDFVLVRRVDGRAIASCVPEREWRLLGRIAGGDTLEAALGAEALGETLAAWVSQGIVAGFTAPPCAR
;
A
#
# COMPACT_ATOMS: atom_id res chain seq x y z
N MET A 1 -32.33 -19.90 -25.23
CA MET A 1 -31.80 -20.54 -24.00
C MET A 1 -30.70 -19.64 -23.47
N SER A 2 -30.86 -19.07 -22.27
CA SER A 2 -29.83 -18.20 -21.66
C SER A 2 -28.63 -19.07 -21.26
N THR A 3 -27.42 -18.69 -21.67
CA THR A 3 -26.21 -19.41 -21.31
C THR A 3 -25.91 -19.20 -19.81
N LEU A 4 -25.18 -20.14 -19.17
CA LEU A 4 -24.77 -20.03 -17.77
C LEU A 4 -24.10 -18.67 -17.49
N ALA A 5 -23.24 -18.20 -18.39
CA ALA A 5 -22.57 -16.91 -18.31
C ALA A 5 -23.54 -15.69 -18.33
N THR A 6 -24.69 -15.82 -19.02
CA THR A 6 -25.73 -14.77 -19.03
C THR A 6 -26.46 -14.74 -17.69
N ARG A 7 -26.81 -15.90 -17.16
CA ARG A 7 -27.46 -16.04 -15.85
C ARG A 7 -26.55 -15.55 -14.70
N GLN A 8 -25.27 -15.86 -14.77
CA GLN A 8 -24.27 -15.37 -13.81
C GLN A 8 -24.13 -13.85 -13.86
N ARG A 9 -24.11 -13.24 -15.04
CA ARG A 9 -24.08 -11.78 -15.21
C ARG A 9 -25.37 -11.10 -14.73
N GLU A 10 -26.53 -11.68 -15.03
CA GLU A 10 -27.82 -11.19 -14.57
C GLU A 10 -27.92 -11.29 -13.04
N PHE A 11 -27.47 -12.40 -12.46
CA PHE A 11 -27.39 -12.58 -11.01
C PHE A 11 -26.43 -11.57 -10.36
N ALA A 12 -25.22 -11.39 -10.90
CA ALA A 12 -24.27 -10.40 -10.41
C ALA A 12 -24.82 -8.96 -10.49
N ARG A 13 -25.55 -8.61 -11.57
CA ARG A 13 -26.24 -7.32 -11.68
C ARG A 13 -27.35 -7.19 -10.64
N SER A 14 -28.17 -8.22 -10.43
CA SER A 14 -29.25 -8.19 -9.43
C SER A 14 -28.72 -8.01 -8.00
N LEU A 15 -27.45 -8.35 -7.74
CA LEU A 15 -26.79 -8.12 -6.45
C LEU A 15 -26.41 -6.63 -6.24
N LEU A 16 -26.14 -5.92 -7.32
CA LEU A 16 -25.70 -4.52 -7.30
C LEU A 16 -26.86 -3.52 -7.50
N ASP A 17 -27.88 -3.90 -8.25
CA ASP A 17 -29.06 -3.08 -8.49
C ASP A 17 -30.00 -3.16 -7.27
N GLY A 18 -30.37 -2.01 -6.68
CA GLY A 18 -31.23 -1.90 -5.51
C GLY A 18 -32.71 -2.33 -5.71
N ALA A 19 -32.99 -3.19 -6.68
CA ALA A 19 -34.31 -3.74 -6.94
C ALA A 19 -34.82 -4.65 -5.79
N PRO A 20 -36.11 -4.77 -5.55
CA PRO A 20 -36.66 -5.68 -4.54
C PRO A 20 -36.23 -7.11 -4.87
N ALA A 21 -35.33 -7.63 -4.05
CA ALA A 21 -34.72 -8.92 -4.24
C ALA A 21 -35.56 -10.01 -3.58
N ASP A 22 -35.63 -11.19 -4.20
CA ASP A 22 -36.07 -12.41 -3.55
C ASP A 22 -35.27 -12.59 -2.22
N ALA A 23 -35.92 -13.17 -1.20
CA ALA A 23 -35.35 -13.34 0.14
C ALA A 23 -33.96 -14.01 0.10
N GLY A 24 -33.70 -14.94 -0.83
CA GLY A 24 -32.42 -15.57 -1.04
C GLY A 24 -31.33 -14.60 -1.53
N VAL A 25 -31.66 -13.69 -2.44
CA VAL A 25 -30.74 -12.65 -2.94
C VAL A 25 -30.42 -11.62 -1.85
N ALA A 26 -31.37 -11.26 -1.01
CA ALA A 26 -31.15 -10.36 0.11
C ALA A 26 -30.19 -10.94 1.14
N VAL A 27 -30.34 -12.21 1.50
CA VAL A 27 -29.42 -12.94 2.40
C VAL A 27 -28.03 -13.02 1.79
N TYR A 28 -27.91 -13.34 0.50
CA TYR A 28 -26.63 -13.40 -0.18
C TYR A 28 -25.93 -12.05 -0.22
N ARG A 29 -26.64 -10.96 -0.53
CA ARG A 29 -26.14 -9.57 -0.47
C ARG A 29 -25.58 -9.22 0.92
N ALA A 30 -26.33 -9.56 1.97
CA ALA A 30 -25.92 -9.33 3.34
C ALA A 30 -24.63 -10.11 3.68
N SER A 31 -24.53 -11.35 3.24
CA SER A 31 -23.34 -12.18 3.46
C SER A 31 -22.12 -11.65 2.70
N VAL A 32 -22.29 -11.21 1.46
CA VAL A 32 -21.21 -10.61 0.65
C VAL A 32 -20.75 -9.29 1.28
N ALA A 33 -21.67 -8.43 1.69
CA ALA A 33 -21.33 -7.18 2.36
C ALA A 33 -20.61 -7.43 3.71
N ALA A 34 -21.02 -8.45 4.46
CA ALA A 34 -20.35 -8.85 5.69
C ALA A 34 -18.91 -9.33 5.43
N ASN A 35 -18.68 -10.14 4.39
CA ASN A 35 -17.35 -10.61 4.02
C ASN A 35 -16.44 -9.44 3.61
N PHE A 36 -16.94 -8.50 2.81
CA PHE A 36 -16.18 -7.29 2.43
C PHE A 36 -15.89 -6.40 3.63
N SER A 37 -16.85 -6.23 4.53
CA SER A 37 -16.62 -5.46 5.76
C SER A 37 -15.58 -6.14 6.67
N ALA A 38 -15.59 -7.47 6.76
CA ALA A 38 -14.59 -8.23 7.49
C ALA A 38 -13.19 -8.12 6.86
N ALA A 39 -13.08 -8.17 5.53
CA ALA A 39 -11.83 -7.95 4.81
C ALA A 39 -11.27 -6.54 5.08
N LEU A 40 -12.11 -5.50 4.98
CA LEU A 40 -11.70 -4.14 5.33
C LEU A 40 -11.27 -4.02 6.79
N ALA A 41 -11.97 -4.66 7.72
CA ALA A 41 -11.60 -4.64 9.14
C ALA A 41 -10.25 -5.33 9.43
N ALA A 42 -9.90 -6.34 8.63
CA ALA A 42 -8.60 -7.01 8.71
C ALA A 42 -7.47 -6.14 8.14
N THR A 43 -7.75 -5.42 7.04
CA THR A 43 -6.77 -4.57 6.35
C THR A 43 -6.55 -3.23 7.06
N TYR A 44 -7.58 -2.69 7.75
CA TYR A 44 -7.60 -1.35 8.33
C TYR A 44 -7.86 -1.35 9.86
N PRO A 45 -7.09 -2.13 10.66
CA PRO A 45 -7.31 -2.22 12.10
C PRO A 45 -7.06 -0.90 12.85
N VAL A 46 -6.10 -0.08 12.40
CA VAL A 46 -5.79 1.21 13.03
C VAL A 46 -6.86 2.24 12.69
N VAL A 47 -7.30 2.34 11.44
CA VAL A 47 -8.46 3.18 11.07
C VAL A 47 -9.69 2.80 11.92
N ARG A 48 -10.00 1.51 12.01
CA ARG A 48 -11.12 1.00 12.82
C ARG A 48 -11.02 1.42 14.28
N ARG A 49 -9.82 1.36 14.86
CA ARG A 49 -9.58 1.77 16.24
C ARG A 49 -9.74 3.28 16.43
N LEU A 50 -9.25 4.10 15.50
CA LEU A 50 -9.33 5.55 15.54
C LEU A 50 -10.77 6.07 15.49
N VAL A 51 -11.61 5.46 14.66
CA VAL A 51 -12.99 5.93 14.47
C VAL A 51 -14.01 5.16 15.30
N GLY A 52 -13.64 4.04 15.90
CA GLY A 52 -14.52 3.14 16.65
C GLY A 52 -15.35 2.22 15.76
N GLU A 53 -15.83 1.13 16.37
CA GLU A 53 -16.49 0.02 15.69
C GLU A 53 -17.71 0.44 14.87
N ALA A 54 -18.61 1.25 15.48
CA ALA A 54 -19.85 1.63 14.84
C ALA A 54 -19.65 2.51 13.60
N PHE A 55 -18.72 3.46 13.66
CA PHE A 55 -18.38 4.30 12.52
C PHE A 55 -17.72 3.48 11.42
N PHE A 56 -16.75 2.64 11.78
CA PHE A 56 -16.05 1.81 10.80
C PHE A 56 -17.00 0.87 10.07
N ALA A 57 -17.89 0.19 10.79
CA ALA A 57 -18.88 -0.71 10.21
C ALA A 57 -19.78 0.00 9.20
N GLU A 58 -20.26 1.22 9.50
CA GLU A 58 -21.07 2.00 8.57
C GLU A 58 -20.27 2.49 7.35
N ALA A 59 -19.04 2.96 7.54
CA ALA A 59 -18.15 3.36 6.45
C ALA A 59 -17.83 2.17 5.53
N ALA A 60 -17.45 1.02 6.10
CA ALA A 60 -17.18 -0.21 5.36
C ALA A 60 -18.40 -0.71 4.58
N ARG A 61 -19.58 -0.68 5.19
CA ARG A 61 -20.84 -1.02 4.52
C ARG A 61 -21.10 -0.10 3.33
N ARG A 62 -20.97 1.20 3.50
CA ARG A 62 -21.16 2.19 2.41
C ARG A 62 -20.15 2.01 1.30
N PHE A 63 -18.91 1.80 1.65
CA PHE A 63 -17.87 1.49 0.67
C PHE A 63 -18.23 0.24 -0.13
N ALA A 64 -18.61 -0.84 0.54
CA ALA A 64 -19.00 -2.10 -0.11
C ALA A 64 -20.19 -1.95 -1.07
N LEU A 65 -21.11 -1.06 -0.78
CA LEU A 65 -22.29 -0.80 -1.64
C LEU A 65 -21.93 0.04 -2.89
N SER A 66 -20.90 0.88 -2.80
CA SER A 66 -20.49 1.79 -3.89
C SER A 66 -19.29 1.29 -4.70
N HIS A 67 -18.54 0.32 -4.18
CA HIS A 67 -17.34 -0.20 -4.79
C HIS A 67 -17.42 -1.73 -4.89
N ALA A 68 -17.92 -2.20 -6.02
CA ALA A 68 -17.91 -3.63 -6.31
C ALA A 68 -16.47 -4.14 -6.43
N SER A 69 -16.21 -5.35 -5.94
CA SER A 69 -14.92 -5.99 -6.19
C SER A 69 -14.74 -6.23 -7.70
N ALA A 70 -13.62 -5.79 -8.23
CA ALA A 70 -13.22 -6.09 -9.61
C ALA A 70 -12.55 -7.46 -9.74
N SER A 71 -12.12 -8.05 -8.62
CA SER A 71 -11.43 -9.33 -8.51
C SER A 71 -12.18 -10.27 -7.57
N GLY A 72 -12.01 -11.58 -7.76
CA GLY A 72 -12.45 -12.60 -6.81
C GLY A 72 -11.52 -12.72 -5.59
N ASP A 73 -10.37 -12.04 -5.60
CA ASP A 73 -9.42 -12.02 -4.49
C ASP A 73 -9.77 -10.90 -3.49
N LEU A 74 -10.10 -11.31 -2.26
CA LEU A 74 -10.39 -10.36 -1.19
C LEU A 74 -9.17 -9.57 -0.71
N ASN A 75 -7.94 -10.05 -1.00
CA ASN A 75 -6.73 -9.30 -0.70
C ASN A 75 -6.56 -8.05 -1.58
N GLU A 76 -7.18 -8.02 -2.74
CA GLU A 76 -7.20 -6.85 -3.63
C GLU A 76 -8.34 -5.88 -3.27
N TYR A 77 -9.25 -6.30 -2.36
CA TYR A 77 -10.40 -5.49 -1.99
C TYR A 77 -10.04 -4.50 -0.89
N GLY A 78 -10.26 -3.23 -1.17
CA GLY A 78 -10.02 -2.16 -0.19
C GLY A 78 -9.07 -1.06 -0.65
N ALA A 79 -8.35 -1.23 -1.77
CA ALA A 79 -7.43 -0.22 -2.30
C ALA A 79 -8.03 1.19 -2.44
N GLY A 80 -9.33 1.28 -2.74
CA GLY A 80 -10.08 2.53 -2.85
C GLY A 80 -10.58 3.11 -1.53
N PHE A 81 -10.44 2.39 -0.41
CA PHE A 81 -11.01 2.82 0.87
C PHE A 81 -10.39 4.12 1.41
N PRO A 82 -9.07 4.37 1.28
CA PRO A 82 -8.48 5.66 1.65
C PRO A 82 -9.10 6.86 0.89
N ALA A 83 -9.29 6.72 -0.43
CA ALA A 83 -9.92 7.76 -1.24
C ALA A 83 -11.41 7.95 -0.88
N PHE A 84 -12.11 6.86 -0.57
CA PHE A 84 -13.49 6.94 -0.05
C PHE A 84 -13.53 7.70 1.27
N LEU A 85 -12.63 7.44 2.22
CA LEU A 85 -12.57 8.14 3.51
C LEU A 85 -12.28 9.63 3.33
N ALA A 86 -11.42 10.01 2.38
CA ALA A 86 -11.15 11.42 2.05
C ALA A 86 -12.40 12.16 1.55
N ALA A 87 -13.29 11.46 0.84
CA ALA A 87 -14.54 12.01 0.33
C ALA A 87 -15.74 11.81 1.30
N TYR A 88 -15.55 11.08 2.41
CA TYR A 88 -16.63 10.73 3.33
C TYR A 88 -16.90 11.86 4.33
N PRO A 89 -18.05 12.59 4.26
CA PRO A 89 -18.27 13.80 5.05
C PRO A 89 -18.15 13.59 6.56
N HIS A 90 -18.52 12.40 7.04
CA HIS A 90 -18.46 12.06 8.47
C HIS A 90 -17.04 11.83 8.98
N ALA A 91 -16.05 11.66 8.09
CA ALA A 91 -14.63 11.51 8.44
C ALA A 91 -13.87 12.85 8.41
N SER A 92 -14.49 13.95 7.96
CA SER A 92 -13.83 15.24 7.73
C SER A 92 -13.16 15.88 8.97
N ALA A 93 -13.58 15.49 10.16
CA ALA A 93 -12.94 15.94 11.41
C ALA A 93 -11.57 15.29 11.67
N LEU A 94 -11.23 14.22 10.97
CA LEU A 94 -9.97 13.48 11.10
C LEU A 94 -9.20 13.57 9.79
N GLU A 95 -8.59 14.71 9.52
CA GLU A 95 -7.90 14.99 8.24
C GLU A 95 -6.79 14.00 7.93
N TYR A 96 -6.16 13.42 8.94
CA TYR A 96 -5.11 12.40 8.79
C TYR A 96 -5.65 10.99 8.47
N LEU A 97 -6.95 10.75 8.64
CA LEU A 97 -7.53 9.39 8.55
C LEU A 97 -7.33 8.73 7.17
N PRO A 98 -7.52 9.44 6.04
CA PRO A 98 -7.23 8.88 4.72
C PRO A 98 -5.76 8.47 4.54
N ASP A 99 -4.83 9.24 5.12
CA ASP A 99 -3.40 8.96 5.00
C ASP A 99 -2.97 7.80 5.90
N VAL A 100 -3.56 7.65 7.10
CA VAL A 100 -3.40 6.44 7.91
C VAL A 100 -3.93 5.22 7.16
N ALA A 101 -5.07 5.33 6.50
CA ALA A 101 -5.59 4.24 5.67
C ALA A 101 -4.66 3.93 4.48
N ARG A 102 -4.05 4.93 3.84
CA ARG A 102 -3.02 4.71 2.80
C ARG A 102 -1.83 3.94 3.35
N LEU A 103 -1.40 4.24 4.57
CA LEU A 103 -0.32 3.53 5.23
C LEU A 103 -0.67 2.07 5.52
N GLU A 104 -1.88 1.78 6.04
CA GLU A 104 -2.33 0.41 6.28
C GLU A 104 -2.45 -0.38 4.98
N TRP A 105 -2.96 0.25 3.92
CA TRP A 105 -3.00 -0.38 2.60
C TRP A 105 -1.60 -0.70 2.08
N ALA A 106 -0.65 0.22 2.22
CA ALA A 106 0.74 0.00 1.83
C ALA A 106 1.39 -1.14 2.63
N CYS A 107 1.09 -1.27 3.92
CA CYS A 107 1.52 -2.41 4.73
C CYS A 107 0.93 -3.73 4.20
N HIS A 108 -0.36 -3.74 3.88
CA HIS A 108 -1.03 -4.91 3.31
C HIS A 108 -0.43 -5.32 1.95
N GLU A 109 -0.21 -4.38 1.04
CA GLU A 109 0.47 -4.64 -0.24
C GLU A 109 1.92 -5.08 -0.05
N CYS A 110 2.62 -4.52 0.91
CA CYS A 110 3.99 -4.88 1.25
C CYS A 110 4.09 -6.36 1.65
N GLU A 111 3.18 -6.84 2.51
CA GLU A 111 3.15 -8.23 2.98
C GLU A 111 2.80 -9.22 1.87
N SER A 112 1.88 -8.86 0.98
CA SER A 112 1.43 -9.70 -0.14
C SER A 112 2.31 -9.62 -1.38
N SER A 113 3.31 -8.72 -1.40
CA SER A 113 4.22 -8.56 -2.55
C SER A 113 5.07 -9.82 -2.77
N PRO A 114 5.42 -10.15 -4.04
CA PRO A 114 6.30 -11.27 -4.33
C PRO A 114 7.69 -11.06 -3.72
N ASP A 115 8.42 -12.15 -3.52
CA ASP A 115 9.84 -12.10 -3.17
C ASP A 115 10.67 -11.68 -4.38
N ALA A 116 11.79 -11.03 -4.12
CA ALA A 116 12.78 -10.73 -5.14
C ALA A 116 14.03 -11.59 -4.93
N ALA A 117 14.74 -11.86 -6.01
CA ALA A 117 16.09 -12.38 -5.93
C ALA A 117 16.96 -11.36 -5.17
N GLY A 118 17.95 -11.85 -4.41
CA GLY A 118 18.89 -10.98 -3.73
C GLY A 118 19.70 -10.15 -4.71
N PHE A 119 20.31 -9.06 -4.23
CA PHE A 119 21.15 -8.17 -5.03
C PHE A 119 22.39 -8.91 -5.55
N ASP A 120 22.61 -8.91 -6.86
CA ASP A 120 23.73 -9.58 -7.52
C ASP A 120 24.99 -8.68 -7.53
N PHE A 121 25.80 -8.78 -6.47
CA PHE A 121 27.07 -8.08 -6.38
C PHE A 121 28.10 -8.56 -7.40
N GLU A 122 28.06 -9.83 -7.83
CA GLU A 122 28.98 -10.33 -8.83
C GLU A 122 28.69 -9.74 -10.21
N ALA A 123 27.40 -9.64 -10.56
CA ALA A 123 26.99 -8.96 -11.78
C ALA A 123 27.37 -7.47 -11.75
N LEU A 124 27.21 -6.80 -10.60
CA LEU A 124 27.65 -5.41 -10.45
C LEU A 124 29.16 -5.26 -10.65
N ALA A 125 29.96 -6.15 -10.06
CA ALA A 125 31.42 -6.12 -10.18
C ALA A 125 31.94 -6.34 -11.61
N ARG A 126 31.13 -6.92 -12.50
CA ARG A 126 31.49 -7.11 -13.93
C ARG A 126 31.22 -5.86 -14.78
N ILE A 127 30.53 -4.86 -14.21
CA ILE A 127 30.24 -3.61 -14.93
C ILE A 127 31.42 -2.67 -14.77
N GLU A 128 31.86 -2.07 -15.85
CA GLU A 128 32.92 -1.06 -15.81
C GLU A 128 32.49 0.15 -14.98
N PRO A 129 33.32 0.69 -14.10
CA PRO A 129 32.99 1.83 -13.24
C PRO A 129 32.48 3.06 -14.01
N SER A 130 32.97 3.29 -15.21
CA SER A 130 32.49 4.36 -16.11
C SER A 130 31.02 4.27 -16.48
N ARG A 131 30.42 3.09 -16.33
CA ARG A 131 28.99 2.82 -16.65
C ARG A 131 28.09 2.87 -15.42
N TYR A 132 28.62 3.01 -14.21
CA TYR A 132 27.81 3.02 -13.00
C TYR A 132 26.81 4.17 -12.98
N ALA A 133 27.19 5.34 -13.47
CA ALA A 133 26.32 6.50 -13.59
C ALA A 133 24.99 6.21 -14.35
N ALA A 134 25.06 5.33 -15.34
CA ALA A 134 23.92 4.96 -16.18
C ALA A 134 23.07 3.79 -15.64
N LEU A 135 23.47 3.16 -14.54
CA LEU A 135 22.70 2.09 -13.90
C LEU A 135 21.35 2.63 -13.37
N ARG A 136 20.34 1.80 -13.35
CA ARG A 136 19.06 2.05 -12.67
C ARG A 136 18.91 1.02 -11.57
N LEU A 137 18.75 1.48 -10.34
CA LEU A 137 18.45 0.58 -9.23
C LEU A 137 16.99 0.12 -9.32
N VAL A 138 16.74 -1.08 -8.79
CA VAL A 138 15.42 -1.68 -8.72
C VAL A 138 15.08 -1.87 -7.24
N LEU A 139 14.04 -1.21 -6.77
CA LEU A 139 13.53 -1.40 -5.43
C LEU A 139 12.91 -2.80 -5.28
N HIS A 140 12.97 -3.33 -4.05
CA HIS A 140 12.27 -4.57 -3.74
C HIS A 140 10.76 -4.39 -3.98
N PRO A 141 10.04 -5.37 -4.56
CA PRO A 141 8.61 -5.27 -4.85
C PRO A 141 7.73 -4.91 -3.65
N SER A 142 8.18 -5.22 -2.44
CA SER A 142 7.47 -4.87 -1.20
C SER A 142 7.63 -3.42 -0.75
N VAL A 143 8.56 -2.65 -1.34
CA VAL A 143 8.80 -1.26 -0.93
C VAL A 143 7.64 -0.37 -1.34
N ARG A 144 7.14 0.42 -0.36
CA ARG A 144 6.17 1.49 -0.61
C ARG A 144 6.67 2.78 0.03
N LEU A 145 6.39 3.88 -0.64
CA LEU A 145 6.76 5.22 -0.21
C LEU A 145 5.48 6.04 -0.03
N ILE A 146 5.30 6.61 1.16
CA ILE A 146 4.12 7.42 1.49
C ILE A 146 4.59 8.77 2.02
N GLU A 147 4.00 9.82 1.49
CA GLU A 147 4.12 11.17 2.00
C GLU A 147 2.79 11.60 2.59
N SER A 148 2.83 12.25 3.74
CA SER A 148 1.66 12.83 4.41
C SER A 148 2.02 14.17 5.03
N ALA A 149 1.05 15.07 5.10
CA ALA A 149 1.18 16.31 5.89
C ALA A 149 1.06 16.06 7.40
N HIS A 150 0.67 14.86 7.80
CA HIS A 150 0.39 14.47 9.18
C HIS A 150 1.37 13.42 9.67
N ALA A 151 1.55 13.30 10.98
CA ALA A 151 2.43 12.33 11.64
C ALA A 151 1.84 10.90 11.63
N ILE A 152 1.57 10.38 10.44
CA ILE A 152 0.82 9.12 10.26
C ILE A 152 1.54 7.89 10.80
N ALA A 153 2.87 7.87 10.79
CA ALA A 153 3.64 6.76 11.33
C ALA A 153 3.49 6.67 12.85
N ALA A 154 3.56 7.79 13.56
CA ALA A 154 3.37 7.85 15.02
C ALA A 154 1.92 7.50 15.39
N ILE A 155 0.93 8.02 14.64
CA ILE A 155 -0.49 7.70 14.84
C ILE A 155 -0.74 6.21 14.60
N HIS A 156 -0.19 5.65 13.55
CA HIS A 156 -0.31 4.23 13.22
C HIS A 156 0.31 3.35 14.30
N GLU A 157 1.54 3.63 14.71
CA GLU A 157 2.24 2.86 15.73
C GLU A 157 1.50 2.87 17.07
N ALA A 158 1.08 4.05 17.55
CA ALA A 158 0.37 4.18 18.82
C ALA A 158 -0.98 3.43 18.85
N ASN A 159 -1.61 3.28 17.67
CA ASN A 159 -2.89 2.60 17.53
C ASN A 159 -2.80 1.19 16.93
N ALA A 160 -1.59 0.66 16.74
CA ALA A 160 -1.42 -0.71 16.29
C ALA A 160 -2.03 -1.73 17.28
N PRO A 161 -2.46 -2.91 16.81
CA PRO A 161 -3.00 -3.95 17.70
C PRO A 161 -2.05 -4.28 18.85
N GLY A 162 -2.58 -4.28 20.08
CA GLY A 162 -1.79 -4.53 21.30
C GLY A 162 -1.01 -3.33 21.83
N ARG A 163 -1.16 -2.15 21.25
CA ARG A 163 -0.62 -0.89 21.78
C ARG A 163 -1.72 -0.08 22.46
N ASP A 164 -1.38 0.60 23.54
CA ASP A 164 -2.27 1.48 24.30
C ASP A 164 -1.62 2.85 24.56
N GLY A 165 -0.84 3.32 23.62
CA GLY A 165 -0.11 4.59 23.72
C GLY A 165 -0.84 5.74 23.03
N ALA A 166 -0.62 6.97 23.54
CA ALA A 166 -0.82 8.17 22.76
C ALA A 166 0.35 8.29 21.77
N PRO A 167 0.12 8.79 20.53
CA PRO A 167 1.22 9.04 19.62
C PRO A 167 2.13 10.14 20.17
N ASP A 168 3.44 9.96 20.03
CA ASP A 168 4.44 10.93 20.48
C ASP A 168 4.32 12.27 19.73
N ARG A 169 3.74 12.23 18.54
CA ARG A 169 3.53 13.37 17.66
C ARG A 169 2.22 13.20 16.88
N LEU A 170 1.46 14.27 16.74
CA LEU A 170 0.21 14.31 15.93
C LEU A 170 0.37 15.13 14.67
N GLU A 171 1.26 16.12 14.67
CA GLU A 171 1.41 17.11 13.60
C GLU A 171 2.77 17.00 12.91
N GLY A 172 2.84 17.60 11.75
CA GLY A 172 4.02 17.68 10.90
C GLY A 172 4.08 16.57 9.86
N PRO A 173 4.82 16.81 8.78
CA PRO A 173 4.89 15.89 7.65
C PRO A 173 5.64 14.60 8.02
N ASP A 174 5.18 13.52 7.42
CA ASP A 174 5.88 12.23 7.44
C ASP A 174 6.26 11.80 6.03
N PHE A 175 7.49 11.31 5.92
CA PHE A 175 8.04 10.61 4.77
C PHE A 175 8.27 9.17 5.18
N VAL A 176 7.32 8.29 4.84
CA VAL A 176 7.30 6.92 5.34
C VAL A 176 7.79 5.96 4.26
N LEU A 177 8.74 5.12 4.66
CA LEU A 177 9.19 3.94 3.93
C LEU A 177 8.53 2.71 4.58
N VAL A 178 7.78 1.95 3.78
CA VAL A 178 7.26 0.64 4.17
C VAL A 178 8.07 -0.43 3.44
N ARG A 179 8.57 -1.41 4.18
CA ARG A 179 9.32 -2.55 3.64
C ARG A 179 9.00 -3.83 4.39
N ARG A 180 9.23 -4.98 3.78
CA ARG A 180 9.01 -6.27 4.42
C ARG A 180 10.27 -6.76 5.12
N VAL A 181 10.12 -7.11 6.40
CA VAL A 181 11.16 -7.74 7.23
C VAL A 181 10.54 -8.98 7.88
N ASP A 182 11.15 -10.12 7.71
CA ASP A 182 10.68 -11.40 8.26
C ASP A 182 9.20 -11.67 7.97
N GLY A 183 8.77 -11.37 6.74
CA GLY A 183 7.40 -11.58 6.27
C GLY A 183 6.38 -10.53 6.73
N ARG A 184 6.80 -9.51 7.49
CA ARG A 184 5.92 -8.46 8.02
C ARG A 184 6.28 -7.08 7.46
N ALA A 185 5.27 -6.26 7.27
CA ALA A 185 5.46 -4.86 6.90
C ALA A 185 5.99 -4.06 8.10
N ILE A 186 7.04 -3.31 7.85
CA ILE A 186 7.60 -2.33 8.79
C ILE A 186 7.50 -0.96 8.14
N ALA A 187 6.79 -0.06 8.78
CA ALA A 187 6.70 1.35 8.40
C ALA A 187 7.67 2.17 9.27
N SER A 188 8.51 2.97 8.64
CA SER A 188 9.46 3.83 9.33
C SER A 188 9.58 5.19 8.66
N CYS A 189 9.65 6.26 9.47
CA CYS A 189 9.98 7.58 8.93
C CYS A 189 11.43 7.58 8.48
N VAL A 190 11.67 8.15 7.31
CA VAL A 190 13.00 8.41 6.76
C VAL A 190 13.16 9.91 6.49
N PRO A 191 14.38 10.42 6.42
CA PRO A 191 14.60 11.80 6.01
C PRO A 191 13.96 12.09 4.64
N GLU A 192 13.36 13.26 4.48
CA GLU A 192 12.72 13.67 3.22
C GLU A 192 13.64 13.49 2.00
N ARG A 193 14.92 13.80 2.17
CA ARG A 193 15.93 13.63 1.13
C ARG A 193 16.05 12.17 0.70
N GLU A 194 16.11 11.25 1.65
CA GLU A 194 16.18 9.81 1.37
C GLU A 194 14.92 9.32 0.70
N TRP A 195 13.75 9.73 1.19
CA TRP A 195 12.46 9.40 0.62
C TRP A 195 12.35 9.85 -0.85
N ARG A 196 12.75 11.10 -1.14
CA ARG A 196 12.76 11.64 -2.50
C ARG A 196 13.71 10.87 -3.41
N LEU A 197 14.87 10.49 -2.90
CA LEU A 197 15.84 9.71 -3.66
C LEU A 197 15.31 8.32 -4.00
N LEU A 198 14.69 7.61 -3.04
CA LEU A 198 14.01 6.35 -3.29
C LEU A 198 12.85 6.51 -4.28
N GLY A 199 12.12 7.61 -4.22
CA GLY A 199 11.07 7.95 -5.18
C GLY A 199 11.60 8.11 -6.61
N ARG A 200 12.75 8.75 -6.80
CA ARG A 200 13.42 8.87 -8.12
C ARG A 200 13.89 7.51 -8.64
N ILE A 201 14.44 6.68 -7.76
CA ILE A 201 14.82 5.31 -8.09
C ILE A 201 13.59 4.49 -8.50
N ALA A 202 12.49 4.57 -7.75
CA ALA A 202 11.22 3.93 -8.10
C ALA A 202 10.67 4.42 -9.46
N GLY A 203 10.88 5.69 -9.79
CA GLY A 203 10.56 6.29 -11.09
C GLY A 203 11.47 5.84 -12.23
N GLY A 204 12.53 5.07 -11.94
CA GLY A 204 13.46 4.54 -12.93
C GLY A 204 14.54 5.53 -13.36
N ASP A 205 14.89 6.51 -12.55
CA ASP A 205 16.03 7.39 -12.80
C ASP A 205 17.34 6.58 -12.81
N THR A 206 18.32 7.06 -13.59
CA THR A 206 19.70 6.54 -13.50
C THR A 206 20.34 6.97 -12.18
N LEU A 207 21.41 6.27 -11.78
CA LEU A 207 22.16 6.64 -10.58
C LEU A 207 22.67 8.09 -10.63
N GLU A 208 23.20 8.52 -11.75
CA GLU A 208 23.64 9.91 -11.93
C GLU A 208 22.49 10.89 -11.78
N ALA A 209 21.36 10.62 -12.43
CA ALA A 209 20.18 11.47 -12.32
C ALA A 209 19.66 11.48 -10.87
N ALA A 210 19.58 10.34 -10.19
CA ALA A 210 19.02 10.24 -8.85
C ALA A 210 19.92 10.88 -7.78
N LEU A 211 21.21 10.65 -7.81
CA LEU A 211 22.14 10.97 -6.73
C LEU A 211 22.97 12.25 -6.99
N GLY A 212 23.11 12.65 -8.27
CA GLY A 212 24.06 13.71 -8.60
C GLY A 212 25.51 13.27 -8.30
N ALA A 213 26.28 14.18 -7.70
CA ALA A 213 27.70 13.96 -7.38
C ALA A 213 27.94 13.25 -6.02
N GLU A 214 26.91 12.71 -5.37
CA GLU A 214 27.03 12.14 -4.03
C GLU A 214 27.57 10.72 -4.02
N ALA A 215 28.34 10.41 -2.97
CA ALA A 215 28.92 9.09 -2.78
C ALA A 215 27.84 8.03 -2.48
N LEU A 216 27.63 7.13 -3.43
CA LEU A 216 26.61 6.09 -3.39
C LEU A 216 26.96 4.92 -2.45
N GLY A 217 28.27 4.67 -2.22
CA GLY A 217 28.73 3.38 -1.71
C GLY A 217 28.10 2.91 -0.41
N GLU A 218 28.13 3.73 0.63
CA GLU A 218 27.60 3.35 1.95
C GLU A 218 26.07 3.30 1.94
N THR A 219 25.43 4.23 1.27
CA THR A 219 23.96 4.29 1.16
C THR A 219 23.40 3.09 0.40
N LEU A 220 24.03 2.70 -0.72
CA LEU A 220 23.62 1.53 -1.49
C LEU A 220 23.80 0.25 -0.68
N ALA A 221 24.94 0.09 0.00
CA ALA A 221 25.19 -1.07 0.85
C ALA A 221 24.16 -1.19 1.98
N ALA A 222 23.78 -0.06 2.60
CA ALA A 222 22.72 -0.02 3.60
C ALA A 222 21.36 -0.40 3.02
N TRP A 223 20.96 0.13 1.87
CA TRP A 223 19.70 -0.20 1.23
C TRP A 223 19.59 -1.65 0.78
N VAL A 224 20.70 -2.22 0.27
CA VAL A 224 20.76 -3.63 -0.10
C VAL A 224 20.66 -4.51 1.15
N SER A 225 21.42 -4.20 2.20
CA SER A 225 21.39 -4.98 3.47
C SER A 225 20.04 -4.92 4.16
N GLN A 226 19.32 -3.82 3.99
CA GLN A 226 17.96 -3.62 4.53
C GLN A 226 16.86 -4.20 3.62
N GLY A 227 17.19 -4.77 2.46
CA GLY A 227 16.21 -5.29 1.51
C GLY A 227 15.37 -4.21 0.82
N ILE A 228 15.87 -2.97 0.75
CA ILE A 228 15.19 -1.86 0.06
C ILE A 228 15.46 -1.94 -1.44
N VAL A 229 16.73 -2.21 -1.83
CA VAL A 229 17.15 -2.38 -3.21
C VAL A 229 17.38 -3.85 -3.49
N ALA A 230 16.68 -4.40 -4.46
CA ALA A 230 16.72 -5.81 -4.85
C ALA A 230 17.62 -6.08 -6.06
N GLY A 231 17.97 -5.06 -6.84
CA GLY A 231 18.77 -5.26 -8.04
C GLY A 231 19.05 -3.97 -8.79
N PHE A 232 19.53 -4.13 -10.01
CA PHE A 232 19.80 -3.04 -10.93
C PHE A 232 19.60 -3.48 -12.38
N THR A 233 19.45 -2.51 -13.27
CA THR A 233 19.51 -2.71 -14.71
C THR A 233 20.58 -1.81 -15.32
N ALA A 234 21.32 -2.37 -16.29
CA ALA A 234 22.33 -1.63 -17.06
C ALA A 234 21.80 -1.29 -18.45
N PRO A 235 22.13 -0.13 -19.02
CA PRO A 235 21.82 0.14 -20.42
C PRO A 235 22.51 -0.90 -21.32
N PRO A 236 21.91 -1.26 -22.47
CA PRO A 236 22.54 -2.17 -23.40
C PRO A 236 23.93 -1.65 -23.81
N CYS A 237 24.86 -2.55 -24.02
CA CYS A 237 26.15 -2.16 -24.58
C CYS A 237 25.89 -1.52 -25.95
N ALA A 238 26.32 -0.27 -26.13
CA ALA A 238 26.42 0.31 -27.47
C ALA A 238 27.34 -0.61 -28.31
N ARG A 239 26.77 -1.15 -29.38
CA ARG A 239 27.54 -1.95 -30.37
C ARG A 239 28.39 -1.03 -31.21
#